data_2a56b86ec972a5a84548dbf245cf4fa0
#
_entry.id   2a56b86ec972a5a84548dbf245cf4fa0
#
_cell.length_a   1.000
_cell.length_b   1.000
_cell.length_c   1.000
_cell.angle_alpha   90.00
_cell.angle_beta   90.00
_cell.angle_gamma   90.00
#
_symmetry.space_group_name_H-M   'P 1'
#
loop_
_entity.id
_entity.type
_entity.pdbx_description
1 polymer ?
#
loop_
_entity_poly.entity_id
_entity_poly.type
_entity_poly.pdbx_seq_one_letter_code
_entity_poly.pdbx_strand_id
1 'polypeptide(L)'
;MSPAQRTPAAADPLVHLSRAPGLSATGVPRGDSFRAWVQAALAAAKRRRASELSIHVVDLDEGREFNRHYRERDYATNVLSFPAELPPGVRLPLLGDLILCAPVVAREASEQGKRLRDHYAHMTVHGVLHLLGYDHIVDAEAERMEALERKALARLGVADPYA
;
A
#
# COMPACT_ATOMS: atom_id res chain seq x y z
N MET A 1 -19.59 -17.98 -25.20
CA MET A 1 -19.88 -17.45 -23.87
C MET A 1 -20.54 -16.09 -24.02
N SER A 2 -21.72 -15.93 -23.49
CA SER A 2 -22.47 -14.67 -23.59
C SER A 2 -21.77 -13.61 -22.72
N PRO A 3 -21.63 -12.35 -23.19
CA PRO A 3 -21.06 -11.27 -22.37
C PRO A 3 -21.75 -11.09 -21.02
N ALA A 4 -23.03 -11.41 -20.93
CA ALA A 4 -23.84 -11.30 -19.72
C ALA A 4 -23.42 -12.31 -18.62
N GLN A 5 -22.62 -13.32 -18.96
CA GLN A 5 -22.17 -14.34 -18.02
C GLN A 5 -20.76 -14.09 -17.48
N ARG A 6 -20.11 -13.02 -17.95
CA ARG A 6 -18.80 -12.64 -17.42
C ARG A 6 -18.98 -11.90 -16.10
N THR A 7 -18.28 -12.36 -15.07
CA THR A 7 -18.13 -11.58 -13.84
C THR A 7 -17.50 -10.24 -14.22
N PRO A 8 -18.09 -9.10 -13.85
CA PRO A 8 -17.46 -7.82 -14.13
C PRO A 8 -16.04 -7.80 -13.56
N ALA A 9 -15.08 -7.40 -14.37
CA ALA A 9 -13.72 -7.17 -13.88
C ALA A 9 -13.79 -6.12 -12.77
N ALA A 10 -12.93 -6.26 -11.75
CA ALA A 10 -12.77 -5.22 -10.75
C ALA A 10 -12.38 -3.92 -11.47
N ALA A 11 -12.96 -2.80 -11.05
CA ALA A 11 -12.60 -1.50 -11.60
C ALA A 11 -11.14 -1.23 -11.32
N ASP A 12 -10.41 -0.67 -12.31
CA ASP A 12 -9.02 -0.28 -12.11
C ASP A 12 -8.96 0.81 -11.04
N PRO A 13 -8.03 0.71 -10.08
CA PRO A 13 -7.89 1.74 -9.07
C PRO A 13 -7.32 3.02 -9.67
N LEU A 14 -7.79 4.16 -9.16
CA LEU A 14 -7.22 5.47 -9.47
C LEU A 14 -6.17 5.78 -8.42
N VAL A 15 -4.91 5.77 -8.81
CA VAL A 15 -3.77 5.98 -7.90
C VAL A 15 -3.06 7.27 -8.26
N HIS A 16 -3.02 8.20 -7.32
CA HIS A 16 -2.30 9.47 -7.47
C HIS A 16 -0.94 9.32 -6.78
N LEU A 17 0.13 9.41 -7.55
CA LEU A 17 1.49 9.29 -7.04
C LEU A 17 2.16 10.65 -6.96
N SER A 18 2.72 10.99 -5.81
CA SER A 18 3.59 12.16 -5.67
C SER A 18 4.94 11.74 -5.06
N ARG A 19 5.98 12.51 -5.39
CA ARG A 19 7.33 12.31 -4.87
C ARG A 19 7.83 13.60 -4.28
N ALA A 20 8.52 13.52 -3.15
CA ALA A 20 9.10 14.70 -2.51
C ALA A 20 10.11 15.37 -3.44
N PRO A 21 10.16 16.72 -3.46
CA PRO A 21 11.19 17.44 -4.21
C PRO A 21 12.59 17.03 -3.76
N GLY A 22 13.50 16.85 -4.71
CA GLY A 22 14.88 16.45 -4.40
C GLY A 22 15.08 14.97 -4.11
N LEU A 23 14.02 14.19 -4.06
CA LEU A 23 14.13 12.74 -3.89
C LEU A 23 14.65 12.13 -5.19
N SER A 24 15.69 11.29 -5.08
CA SER A 24 16.24 10.59 -6.25
C SER A 24 15.19 9.71 -6.89
N ALA A 25 15.01 9.80 -8.20
CA ALA A 25 14.12 8.92 -8.94
C ALA A 25 14.69 7.49 -9.04
N THR A 26 16.00 7.31 -8.80
CA THR A 26 16.66 6.02 -8.87
C THR A 26 16.16 5.13 -7.73
N GLY A 27 15.59 3.98 -8.09
CA GLY A 27 15.06 3.02 -7.12
C GLY A 27 13.63 3.26 -6.68
N VAL A 28 13.07 4.46 -6.88
CA VAL A 28 11.65 4.70 -6.60
C VAL A 28 10.82 4.14 -7.76
N PRO A 29 9.86 3.25 -7.48
CA PRO A 29 9.04 2.65 -8.53
C PRO A 29 8.20 3.67 -9.28
N ARG A 30 7.77 3.29 -10.48
CA ARG A 30 6.91 4.11 -11.34
C ARG A 30 5.44 3.93 -10.96
N GLY A 31 4.60 4.86 -11.40
CA GLY A 31 3.17 4.84 -11.14
C GLY A 31 2.48 3.56 -11.57
N ASP A 32 2.89 2.99 -12.70
CA ASP A 32 2.33 1.72 -13.20
C ASP A 32 2.55 0.57 -12.23
N SER A 33 3.72 0.53 -11.60
CA SER A 33 4.05 -0.47 -10.58
C SER A 33 3.17 -0.33 -9.36
N PHE A 34 3.04 0.88 -8.85
CA PHE A 34 2.16 1.14 -7.70
C PHE A 34 0.71 0.77 -8.00
N ARG A 35 0.22 1.10 -9.18
CA ARG A 35 -1.15 0.75 -9.59
C ARG A 35 -1.35 -0.76 -9.60
N ALA A 36 -0.39 -1.50 -10.14
CA ALA A 36 -0.45 -2.97 -10.16
C ALA A 36 -0.47 -3.55 -8.74
N TRP A 37 0.33 -3.02 -7.83
CA TRP A 37 0.37 -3.47 -6.44
C TRP A 37 -0.92 -3.16 -5.70
N VAL A 38 -1.47 -1.96 -5.89
CA VAL A 38 -2.77 -1.57 -5.33
C VAL A 38 -3.85 -2.52 -5.84
N GLN A 39 -3.89 -2.77 -7.14
CA GLN A 39 -4.87 -3.66 -7.75
C GLN A 39 -4.79 -5.07 -7.18
N ALA A 40 -3.59 -5.59 -6.97
CA ALA A 40 -3.40 -6.92 -6.38
C ALA A 40 -3.93 -6.99 -4.95
N ALA A 41 -3.70 -5.95 -4.14
CA ALA A 41 -4.22 -5.86 -2.78
C ALA A 41 -5.75 -5.82 -2.77
N LEU A 42 -6.35 -5.00 -3.62
CA LEU A 42 -7.81 -4.90 -3.73
C LEU A 42 -8.43 -6.22 -4.17
N ALA A 43 -7.80 -6.90 -5.13
CA ALA A 43 -8.27 -8.20 -5.61
C ALA A 43 -8.18 -9.27 -4.52
N ALA A 44 -7.09 -9.31 -3.76
CA ALA A 44 -6.93 -10.24 -2.64
C ALA A 44 -8.00 -10.03 -1.58
N ALA A 45 -8.34 -8.79 -1.29
CA ALA A 45 -9.40 -8.42 -0.34
C ALA A 45 -10.81 -8.53 -0.95
N LYS A 46 -10.93 -8.96 -2.19
CA LYS A 46 -12.19 -9.10 -2.93
C LYS A 46 -12.98 -7.80 -3.05
N ARG A 47 -12.28 -6.68 -3.09
CA ARG A 47 -12.90 -5.38 -3.33
C ARG A 47 -12.99 -5.13 -4.82
N ARG A 48 -14.22 -5.09 -5.35
CA ARG A 48 -14.49 -4.95 -6.79
C ARG A 48 -14.97 -3.57 -7.21
N ARG A 49 -15.47 -2.79 -6.26
CA ARG A 49 -15.97 -1.45 -6.53
C ARG A 49 -14.82 -0.47 -6.76
N ALA A 50 -15.15 0.67 -7.39
CA ALA A 50 -14.18 1.74 -7.65
C ALA A 50 -13.44 2.15 -6.38
N SER A 51 -12.14 2.35 -6.51
CA SER A 51 -11.26 2.73 -5.40
C SER A 51 -10.27 3.80 -5.87
N GLU A 52 -10.04 4.79 -5.02
CA GLU A 52 -9.13 5.89 -5.27
C GLU A 52 -8.27 6.12 -4.04
N LEU A 53 -6.98 6.33 -4.23
CA LEU A 53 -6.06 6.65 -3.14
C LEU A 53 -4.87 7.44 -3.66
N SER A 54 -4.19 8.11 -2.72
CA SER A 54 -2.95 8.83 -3.02
C SER A 54 -1.78 8.13 -2.35
N ILE A 55 -0.66 8.05 -3.05
CA ILE A 55 0.60 7.53 -2.53
C ILE A 55 1.63 8.64 -2.60
N HIS A 56 2.25 8.94 -1.45
CA HIS A 56 3.27 9.96 -1.33
C HIS A 56 4.59 9.30 -0.94
N VAL A 57 5.59 9.40 -1.82
CA VAL A 57 6.93 8.90 -1.54
C VAL A 57 7.75 10.08 -1.01
N VAL A 58 8.23 9.96 0.22
CA VAL A 58 8.86 11.05 0.94
C VAL A 58 10.28 10.70 1.37
N ASP A 59 11.05 11.71 1.77
CA ASP A 59 12.39 11.52 2.34
C ASP A 59 12.33 11.27 3.86
N LEU A 60 13.49 11.13 4.50
CA LEU A 60 13.58 10.88 5.95
C LEU A 60 12.94 11.97 6.78
N ASP A 61 13.22 13.22 6.48
CA ASP A 61 12.74 14.34 7.28
C ASP A 61 11.21 14.46 7.22
N GLU A 62 10.63 14.35 6.03
CA GLU A 62 9.17 14.35 5.87
C GLU A 62 8.53 13.12 6.52
N GLY A 63 9.13 11.93 6.34
CA GLY A 63 8.64 10.71 6.96
C GLY A 63 8.63 10.78 8.48
N ARG A 64 9.70 11.32 9.06
CA ARG A 64 9.80 11.56 10.49
C ARG A 64 8.74 12.55 10.98
N GLU A 65 8.56 13.64 10.23
CA GLU A 65 7.56 14.67 10.54
C GLU A 65 6.15 14.10 10.55
N PHE A 66 5.77 13.31 9.53
CA PHE A 66 4.48 12.64 9.51
C PHE A 66 4.30 11.70 10.69
N ASN A 67 5.31 10.89 10.99
CA ASN A 67 5.22 9.92 12.09
C ASN A 67 5.13 10.62 13.45
N ARG A 68 5.90 11.68 13.65
CA ARG A 68 5.87 12.47 14.88
C ARG A 68 4.50 13.15 15.07
N HIS A 69 3.99 13.75 14.00
CA HIS A 69 2.74 14.53 14.06
C HIS A 69 1.50 13.65 14.23
N TYR A 70 1.45 12.50 13.57
CA TYR A 70 0.25 11.66 13.53
C TYR A 70 0.33 10.42 14.40
N ARG A 71 1.53 9.96 14.77
CA ARG A 71 1.74 8.76 15.59
C ARG A 71 2.49 9.03 16.88
N GLU A 72 2.84 10.29 17.15
CA GLU A 72 3.59 10.72 18.33
C GLU A 72 4.94 10.01 18.49
N ARG A 73 5.55 9.59 17.38
CA ARG A 73 6.84 8.90 17.34
C ARG A 73 7.84 9.72 16.54
N ASP A 74 9.00 9.99 17.15
CA ASP A 74 10.01 10.88 16.57
C ASP A 74 11.07 10.11 15.78
N TYR A 75 10.62 9.28 14.82
CA TYR A 75 11.46 8.60 13.85
C TYR A 75 10.67 8.32 12.57
N ALA A 76 11.39 8.17 11.45
CA ALA A 76 10.75 7.81 10.19
C ALA A 76 10.41 6.31 10.20
N THR A 77 9.22 5.96 9.71
CA THR A 77 8.79 4.58 9.51
C THR A 77 8.65 4.29 8.02
N ASN A 78 8.52 3.01 7.66
CA ASN A 78 8.45 2.58 6.25
C ASN A 78 7.17 3.05 5.54
N VAL A 79 6.01 2.81 6.12
CA VAL A 79 4.72 3.19 5.54
C VAL A 79 3.76 3.66 6.64
N LEU A 80 3.03 4.73 6.33
CA LEU A 80 1.91 5.22 7.14
C LEU A 80 0.65 5.19 6.29
N SER A 81 -0.45 4.71 6.86
CA SER A 81 -1.75 4.65 6.22
C SER A 81 -2.72 5.60 6.91
N PHE A 82 -3.33 6.49 6.13
CA PHE A 82 -4.32 7.45 6.62
C PHE A 82 -5.65 7.18 5.92
N PRO A 83 -6.54 6.36 6.53
CA PRO A 83 -7.86 6.13 5.94
C PRO A 83 -8.63 7.43 5.77
N ALA A 84 -9.37 7.55 4.67
CA ALA A 84 -10.21 8.72 4.43
C ALA A 84 -11.33 8.77 5.48
N GLU A 85 -11.49 9.93 6.11
CA GLU A 85 -12.58 10.17 7.04
C GLU A 85 -13.75 10.78 6.26
N LEU A 86 -14.81 9.97 6.05
CA LEU A 86 -16.00 10.40 5.35
C LEU A 86 -17.13 10.63 6.33
N PRO A 87 -17.97 11.68 6.11
CA PRO A 87 -19.15 11.89 6.94
C PRO A 87 -20.09 10.68 6.90
N PRO A 88 -20.87 10.41 7.96
CA PRO A 88 -21.84 9.33 7.97
C PRO A 88 -22.77 9.37 6.76
N GLY A 89 -22.96 8.23 6.10
CA GLY A 89 -23.83 8.11 4.94
C GLY A 89 -23.22 8.57 3.62
N VAL A 90 -22.04 9.18 3.63
CA VAL A 90 -21.31 9.56 2.41
C VAL A 90 -20.49 8.38 1.93
N ARG A 91 -20.75 7.94 0.69
CA ARG A 91 -19.99 6.85 0.04
C ARG A 91 -19.24 7.40 -1.15
N LEU A 92 -17.93 7.53 -1.00
CA LEU A 92 -17.01 7.92 -2.06
C LEU A 92 -16.02 6.77 -2.31
N PRO A 93 -15.45 6.66 -3.51
CA PRO A 93 -14.44 5.63 -3.79
C PRO A 93 -13.11 5.88 -3.07
N LEU A 94 -12.95 6.99 -2.38
CA LEU A 94 -11.70 7.42 -1.74
C LEU A 94 -11.37 6.53 -0.55
N LEU A 95 -10.21 5.87 -0.60
CA LEU A 95 -9.70 5.02 0.48
C LEU A 95 -8.84 5.80 1.48
N GLY A 96 -8.03 6.74 1.01
CA GLY A 96 -7.14 7.53 1.84
C GLY A 96 -5.77 7.76 1.22
N ASP A 97 -4.76 7.88 2.07
CA ASP A 97 -3.39 8.20 1.69
C ASP A 97 -2.41 7.20 2.27
N LEU A 98 -1.39 6.86 1.48
CA LEU A 98 -0.20 6.12 1.94
C LEU A 98 1.01 7.05 1.87
N ILE A 99 1.81 7.04 2.94
CA ILE A 99 3.09 7.76 2.98
C ILE A 99 4.19 6.72 3.04
N LEU A 100 5.01 6.63 2.01
CA LEU A 100 6.14 5.70 1.94
C LEU A 100 7.45 6.48 2.09
N CYS A 101 8.24 6.12 3.10
CA CYS A 101 9.54 6.76 3.33
C CYS A 101 10.62 6.02 2.53
N ALA A 102 11.04 6.58 1.40
CA ALA A 102 11.97 5.92 0.48
C ALA A 102 13.27 5.45 1.13
N PRO A 103 13.98 6.26 1.93
CA PRO A 103 15.22 5.79 2.56
C PRO A 103 15.03 4.63 3.54
N VAL A 104 13.90 4.61 4.26
CA VAL A 104 13.60 3.52 5.20
C VAL A 104 13.29 2.23 4.45
N VAL A 105 12.47 2.32 3.39
CA VAL A 105 12.16 1.15 2.56
C VAL A 105 13.43 0.58 1.93
N ALA A 106 14.33 1.43 1.43
CA ALA A 106 15.60 1.00 0.85
C ALA A 106 16.52 0.32 1.88
N ARG A 107 16.62 0.89 3.08
CA ARG A 107 17.41 0.31 4.16
C ARG A 107 16.88 -1.06 4.56
N GLU A 108 15.58 -1.19 4.75
CA GLU A 108 14.96 -2.46 5.13
C GLU A 108 15.14 -3.53 4.06
N ALA A 109 14.99 -3.16 2.78
CA ALA A 109 15.20 -4.09 1.69
C ALA A 109 16.64 -4.64 1.71
N SER A 110 17.62 -3.77 1.92
CA SER A 110 19.02 -4.16 2.04
C SER A 110 19.26 -5.09 3.24
N GLU A 111 18.75 -4.71 4.41
CA GLU A 111 18.90 -5.50 5.63
C GLU A 111 18.26 -6.88 5.54
N GLN A 112 17.13 -6.98 4.83
CA GLN A 112 16.39 -8.23 4.68
C GLN A 112 16.81 -9.04 3.46
N GLY A 113 17.77 -8.56 2.67
CA GLY A 113 18.21 -9.23 1.46
C GLY A 113 17.14 -9.34 0.37
N LYS A 114 16.23 -8.38 0.33
CA LYS A 114 15.13 -8.33 -0.65
C LYS A 114 15.45 -7.35 -1.78
N ARG A 115 14.87 -7.60 -2.95
CA ARG A 115 14.90 -6.60 -4.01
C ARG A 115 14.11 -5.38 -3.56
N LEU A 116 14.63 -4.18 -3.85
CA LEU A 116 13.97 -2.93 -3.47
C LEU A 116 12.54 -2.86 -3.98
N ARG A 117 12.34 -3.24 -5.24
CA ARG A 117 11.01 -3.27 -5.86
C ARG A 117 10.03 -4.17 -5.10
N ASP A 118 10.50 -5.35 -4.68
CA ASP A 118 9.66 -6.31 -3.95
C ASP A 118 9.27 -5.77 -2.57
N HIS A 119 10.17 -5.06 -1.93
CA HIS A 119 9.86 -4.45 -0.62
C HIS A 119 8.86 -3.29 -0.76
N TYR A 120 8.99 -2.47 -1.80
CA TYR A 120 7.97 -1.46 -2.11
C TYR A 120 6.61 -2.10 -2.38
N ALA A 121 6.58 -3.22 -3.11
CA ALA A 121 5.34 -3.95 -3.37
C ALA A 121 4.70 -4.42 -2.06
N HIS A 122 5.49 -5.00 -1.16
CA HIS A 122 5.01 -5.45 0.15
C HIS A 122 4.44 -4.30 0.97
N MET A 123 5.17 -3.18 1.08
CA MET A 123 4.73 -2.02 1.86
C MET A 123 3.46 -1.40 1.27
N THR A 124 3.36 -1.35 -0.04
CA THR A 124 2.15 -0.82 -0.72
C THR A 124 0.94 -1.72 -0.45
N VAL A 125 1.09 -3.02 -0.62
CA VAL A 125 0.01 -3.98 -0.34
C VAL A 125 -0.42 -3.89 1.14
N HIS A 126 0.54 -3.89 2.05
CA HIS A 126 0.28 -3.76 3.49
C HIS A 126 -0.50 -2.48 3.81
N GLY A 127 -0.06 -1.36 3.26
CA GLY A 127 -0.73 -0.07 3.46
C GLY A 127 -2.15 -0.02 2.90
N VAL A 128 -2.37 -0.59 1.72
CA VAL A 128 -3.72 -0.66 1.13
C VAL A 128 -4.65 -1.49 2.01
N LEU A 129 -4.19 -2.63 2.52
CA LEU A 129 -5.00 -3.46 3.41
C LEU A 129 -5.38 -2.70 4.70
N HIS A 130 -4.46 -1.90 5.25
CA HIS A 130 -4.80 -1.01 6.37
C HIS A 130 -5.89 0.00 6.00
N LEU A 131 -5.82 0.59 4.80
CA LEU A 131 -6.86 1.51 4.34
C LEU A 131 -8.22 0.83 4.23
N LEU A 132 -8.25 -0.48 3.98
CA LEU A 132 -9.47 -1.26 3.91
C LEU A 132 -9.97 -1.72 5.29
N GLY A 133 -9.24 -1.40 6.36
CA GLY A 133 -9.65 -1.73 7.73
C GLY A 133 -9.00 -2.97 8.33
N TYR A 134 -8.11 -3.65 7.61
CA TYR A 134 -7.36 -4.76 8.19
C TYR A 134 -6.31 -4.24 9.16
N ASP A 135 -6.08 -4.97 10.23
CA ASP A 135 -5.10 -4.59 11.25
C ASP A 135 -4.31 -5.82 11.71
N HIS A 136 -3.25 -5.58 12.49
CA HIS A 136 -2.38 -6.64 13.00
C HIS A 136 -2.14 -6.53 14.51
N ILE A 137 -3.07 -5.89 15.24
CA ILE A 137 -2.98 -5.70 16.70
C ILE A 137 -3.27 -7.02 17.43
N VAL A 138 -4.28 -7.76 16.97
CA VAL A 138 -4.67 -9.06 17.54
C VAL A 138 -4.17 -10.17 16.63
N ASP A 139 -3.69 -11.28 17.20
CA ASP A 139 -3.09 -12.39 16.43
C ASP A 139 -3.96 -12.90 15.29
N ALA A 140 -5.26 -13.08 15.53
CA ALA A 140 -6.19 -13.54 14.48
C ALA A 140 -6.31 -12.55 13.33
N GLU A 141 -6.30 -11.24 13.64
CA GLU A 141 -6.34 -10.19 12.64
C GLU A 141 -5.02 -10.12 11.87
N ALA A 142 -3.90 -10.27 12.59
CA ALA A 142 -2.57 -10.31 11.97
C ALA A 142 -2.44 -11.47 10.98
N GLU A 143 -2.90 -12.66 11.36
CA GLU A 143 -2.88 -13.83 10.48
C GLU A 143 -3.71 -13.61 9.21
N ARG A 144 -4.89 -13.00 9.36
CA ARG A 144 -5.76 -12.69 8.23
C ARG A 144 -5.12 -11.69 7.29
N MET A 145 -4.54 -10.64 7.84
CA MET A 145 -3.87 -9.61 7.05
C MET A 145 -2.66 -10.18 6.32
N GLU A 146 -1.82 -10.95 7.01
CA GLU A 146 -0.65 -11.60 6.41
C GLU A 146 -1.03 -12.59 5.31
N ALA A 147 -2.13 -13.32 5.49
CA ALA A 147 -2.63 -14.23 4.46
C ALA A 147 -3.04 -13.47 3.19
N LEU A 148 -3.66 -12.30 3.33
CA LEU A 148 -4.02 -11.46 2.20
C LEU A 148 -2.78 -10.85 1.54
N GLU A 149 -1.78 -10.43 2.31
CA GLU A 149 -0.51 -9.95 1.78
C GLU A 149 0.17 -11.03 0.94
N ARG A 150 0.28 -12.25 1.45
CA ARG A 150 0.86 -13.39 0.72
C ARG A 150 0.13 -13.64 -0.59
N LYS A 151 -1.20 -13.61 -0.55
CA LYS A 151 -2.04 -13.83 -1.73
C LYS A 151 -1.83 -12.74 -2.79
N ALA A 152 -1.82 -11.49 -2.37
CA ALA A 152 -1.59 -10.36 -3.28
C ALA A 152 -0.19 -10.43 -3.89
N LEU A 153 0.83 -10.66 -3.07
CA LEU A 153 2.22 -10.72 -3.52
C LEU A 153 2.47 -11.93 -4.43
N ALA A 154 1.85 -13.07 -4.17
CA ALA A 154 1.94 -14.24 -5.03
C ALA A 154 1.41 -13.94 -6.44
N ARG A 155 0.33 -13.18 -6.56
CA ARG A 155 -0.21 -12.75 -7.86
C ARG A 155 0.76 -11.86 -8.63
N LEU A 156 1.63 -11.16 -7.91
CA LEU A 156 2.64 -10.27 -8.49
C LEU A 156 3.98 -10.96 -8.76
N GLY A 157 4.10 -12.25 -8.40
CA GLY A 157 5.36 -12.97 -8.50
C GLY A 157 6.38 -12.57 -7.44
N VAL A 158 5.94 -11.97 -6.34
CA VAL A 158 6.80 -11.56 -5.22
C VAL A 158 6.80 -12.65 -4.16
N ALA A 159 8.00 -13.01 -3.66
CA ALA A 159 8.15 -14.04 -2.65
C ALA A 159 7.44 -13.67 -1.35
N ASP A 160 7.00 -14.71 -0.62
CA ASP A 160 6.35 -14.54 0.69
C ASP A 160 7.30 -13.84 1.66
N PRO A 161 6.94 -12.63 2.15
CA PRO A 161 7.81 -11.89 3.07
C PRO A 161 7.89 -12.50 4.46
N TYR A 162 7.01 -13.46 4.76
CA TYR A 162 6.93 -14.12 6.07
C TYR A 162 7.47 -15.55 6.03
N ALA A 163 8.04 -15.97 4.92
CA ALA A 163 8.65 -17.30 4.79
C ALA A 163 9.98 -17.41 5.51
#